data_7632eb9eecdf7b1bc7a1103aa19c71a0
#
_entry.id   7632eb9eecdf7b1bc7a1103aa19c71a0
#
_cell.length_a   1.000
_cell.length_b   1.000
_cell.length_c   1.000
_cell.angle_alpha   90.00
_cell.angle_beta   90.00
_cell.angle_gamma   90.00
#
_symmetry.space_group_name_H-M   'P 1'
#
loop_
_entity.id
_entity.type
_entity.pdbx_description
1 polymer ?
#
loop_
_entity_poly.entity_id
_entity_poly.type
_entity_poly.pdbx_seq_one_letter_code
_entity_poly.pdbx_strand_id
1 'polypeptide(L)'
;MLTQQECDFLHSRMQGTIIEALGIRFLPTDDDCAVAEMPISPSTRQYLGVLHGGASLTLAETIAGVGSLHLTHYDESLAVCGTEVNASHVAMSATEGKVFGKARLVHAGKSTHVWNVDIVGEDGTVISAERVTNRIIRRK
;
A
#
# COMPACT_ATOMS: atom_id res chain seq x y z
N MET A 1 -10.58 -0.57 -8.50
CA MET A 1 -11.10 -0.77 -7.12
C MET A 1 -11.45 0.57 -6.47
N LEU A 2 -10.47 1.44 -6.20
CA LEU A 2 -10.75 2.75 -5.59
C LEU A 2 -11.27 3.76 -6.63
N THR A 3 -12.27 4.55 -6.25
CA THR A 3 -12.73 5.70 -7.02
C THR A 3 -11.90 6.95 -6.70
N GLN A 4 -11.99 7.98 -7.56
CA GLN A 4 -11.33 9.26 -7.27
C GLN A 4 -11.83 9.89 -5.96
N GLN A 5 -13.13 9.79 -5.68
CA GLN A 5 -13.71 10.30 -4.44
C GLN A 5 -13.17 9.61 -3.19
N GLU A 6 -12.97 8.27 -3.24
CA GLU A 6 -12.33 7.52 -2.16
C GLU A 6 -10.88 7.92 -1.97
N CYS A 7 -10.13 8.10 -3.05
CA CYS A 7 -8.74 8.57 -2.99
C CYS A 7 -8.66 9.96 -2.31
N ASP A 8 -9.53 10.90 -2.69
CA ASP A 8 -9.57 12.25 -2.11
C ASP A 8 -9.94 12.20 -0.62
N PHE A 9 -10.90 11.38 -0.25
CA PHE A 9 -11.27 11.14 1.14
C PHE A 9 -10.10 10.59 1.95
N LEU A 10 -9.43 9.56 1.45
CA LEU A 10 -8.28 8.95 2.09
C LEU A 10 -7.13 9.95 2.27
N HIS A 11 -6.79 10.72 1.21
CA HIS A 11 -5.73 11.73 1.30
C HIS A 11 -6.02 12.78 2.39
N SER A 12 -7.28 13.19 2.55
CA SER A 12 -7.66 14.15 3.59
C SER A 12 -7.43 13.63 5.02
N ARG A 13 -7.37 12.30 5.21
CA ARG A 13 -7.16 11.63 6.49
C ARG A 13 -5.69 11.31 6.79
N MET A 14 -4.79 11.46 5.82
CA MET A 14 -3.39 11.01 5.93
C MET A 14 -2.42 12.11 6.34
N GLN A 15 -2.90 13.31 6.61
CA GLN A 15 -2.06 14.42 7.08
C GLN A 15 -1.43 14.11 8.45
N GLY A 16 -0.13 14.43 8.59
CA GLY A 16 0.63 14.17 9.80
C GLY A 16 0.98 12.71 10.04
N THR A 17 0.85 11.86 9.03
CA THR A 17 1.16 10.43 9.10
C THR A 17 2.41 10.06 8.30
N ILE A 18 2.91 8.82 8.48
CA ILE A 18 3.99 8.26 7.66
C ILE A 18 3.63 8.23 6.17
N ILE A 19 2.36 8.12 5.82
CA ILE A 19 1.86 8.09 4.45
C ILE A 19 2.16 9.42 3.75
N GLU A 20 1.85 10.53 4.42
CA GLU A 20 2.22 11.87 3.95
C GLU A 20 3.75 12.04 3.90
N ALA A 21 4.46 11.64 4.96
CA ALA A 21 5.91 11.80 5.07
C ALA A 21 6.68 11.09 3.96
N LEU A 22 6.20 9.93 3.49
CA LEU A 22 6.79 9.18 2.38
C LEU A 22 6.25 9.60 1.01
N GLY A 23 5.28 10.50 0.95
CA GLY A 23 4.66 10.97 -0.29
C GLY A 23 3.78 9.92 -0.97
N ILE A 24 3.22 8.98 -0.22
CA ILE A 24 2.32 7.94 -0.75
C ILE A 24 1.00 8.59 -1.19
N ARG A 25 0.57 8.27 -2.41
CA ARG A 25 -0.69 8.74 -2.98
C ARG A 25 -1.51 7.57 -3.51
N PHE A 26 -2.77 7.50 -3.12
CA PHE A 26 -3.71 6.52 -3.64
C PHE A 26 -4.19 6.92 -5.03
N LEU A 27 -4.33 5.94 -5.90
CA LEU A 27 -4.74 6.16 -7.29
C LEU A 27 -6.08 5.46 -7.57
N PRO A 28 -7.00 6.13 -8.29
CA PRO A 28 -8.22 5.47 -8.74
C PRO A 28 -7.87 4.40 -9.78
N THR A 29 -8.61 3.30 -9.76
CA THR A 29 -8.43 2.22 -10.74
C THR A 29 -9.74 1.48 -10.97
N ASP A 30 -9.99 1.10 -12.23
CA ASP A 30 -11.12 0.25 -12.63
C ASP A 30 -10.80 -1.25 -12.47
N ASP A 31 -9.53 -1.59 -12.21
CA ASP A 31 -9.09 -2.96 -11.94
C ASP A 31 -9.51 -3.43 -10.54
N ASP A 32 -9.50 -4.76 -10.33
CA ASP A 32 -9.73 -5.40 -9.02
C ASP A 32 -8.54 -5.29 -8.05
N CYS A 33 -7.68 -4.30 -8.24
CA CYS A 33 -6.56 -4.02 -7.37
C CYS A 33 -6.61 -2.61 -6.80
N ALA A 34 -6.16 -2.46 -5.56
CA ALA A 34 -5.88 -1.15 -5.00
C ALA A 34 -4.48 -0.72 -5.40
N VAL A 35 -4.32 0.53 -5.82
CA VAL A 35 -3.05 1.07 -6.30
C VAL A 35 -2.69 2.34 -5.56
N ALA A 36 -1.42 2.45 -5.20
CA ALA A 36 -0.82 3.69 -4.71
C ALA A 36 0.56 3.90 -5.35
N GLU A 37 0.98 5.14 -5.45
CA GLU A 37 2.34 5.49 -5.86
C GLU A 37 3.14 6.06 -4.69
N MET A 38 4.45 5.93 -4.75
CA MET A 38 5.39 6.50 -3.78
C MET A 38 6.65 6.99 -4.51
N PRO A 39 7.11 8.24 -4.28
CA PRO A 39 8.31 8.74 -4.92
C PRO A 39 9.57 8.06 -4.38
N ILE A 40 10.57 7.91 -5.23
CA ILE A 40 11.94 7.59 -4.82
C ILE A 40 12.61 8.90 -4.46
N SER A 41 12.78 9.15 -3.17
CA SER A 41 13.19 10.44 -2.60
C SER A 41 14.15 10.24 -1.42
N PRO A 42 14.73 11.29 -0.86
CA PRO A 42 15.54 11.18 0.36
C PRO A 42 14.82 10.47 1.52
N SER A 43 13.48 10.57 1.59
CA SER A 43 12.67 9.90 2.64
C SER A 43 12.43 8.42 2.40
N THR A 44 12.66 7.92 1.18
CA THR A 44 12.34 6.53 0.78
C THR A 44 13.55 5.76 0.26
N ARG A 45 14.68 6.43 0.03
CA ARG A 45 15.93 5.79 -0.44
C ARG A 45 16.74 5.18 0.70
N GLN A 46 17.49 4.16 0.37
CA GLN A 46 18.61 3.68 1.17
C GLN A 46 19.95 4.30 0.66
N TYR A 47 21.08 4.03 1.33
CA TYR A 47 22.36 4.69 1.08
C TYR A 47 22.94 4.51 -0.34
N LEU A 48 22.53 3.49 -1.09
CA LEU A 48 22.90 3.29 -2.50
C LEU A 48 22.06 4.15 -3.47
N GLY A 49 21.11 4.93 -2.96
CA GLY A 49 20.26 5.80 -3.76
C GLY A 49 19.00 5.16 -4.34
N VAL A 50 18.85 3.84 -4.22
CA VAL A 50 17.64 3.09 -4.65
C VAL A 50 16.62 3.03 -3.52
N LEU A 51 15.41 2.59 -3.83
CA LEU A 51 14.33 2.44 -2.85
C LEU A 51 14.76 1.55 -1.68
N HIS A 52 14.48 1.99 -0.46
CA HIS A 52 14.67 1.20 0.76
C HIS A 52 13.62 0.11 0.84
N GLY A 53 14.02 -1.12 1.17
CA GLY A 53 13.08 -2.25 1.33
C GLY A 53 11.98 -1.98 2.36
N GLY A 54 12.32 -1.31 3.48
CA GLY A 54 11.33 -0.91 4.48
C GLY A 54 10.30 0.09 3.96
N ALA A 55 10.67 0.97 3.01
CA ALA A 55 9.72 1.86 2.35
C ALA A 55 8.77 1.07 1.43
N SER A 56 9.26 0.05 0.73
CA SER A 56 8.43 -0.92 0.00
C SER A 56 7.39 -1.58 0.89
N LEU A 57 7.80 -2.12 2.04
CA LEU A 57 6.92 -2.75 3.03
C LEU A 57 5.86 -1.77 3.54
N THR A 58 6.24 -0.52 3.81
CA THR A 58 5.29 0.52 4.23
C THR A 58 4.25 0.81 3.16
N LEU A 59 4.65 0.90 1.89
CA LEU A 59 3.72 1.08 0.77
C LEU A 59 2.76 -0.11 0.66
N ALA A 60 3.28 -1.34 0.75
CA ALA A 60 2.47 -2.55 0.65
C ALA A 60 1.46 -2.67 1.79
N GLU A 61 1.87 -2.48 3.04
CA GLU A 61 0.99 -2.52 4.20
C GLU A 61 -0.10 -1.44 4.11
N THR A 62 0.29 -0.24 3.67
CA THR A 62 -0.63 0.89 3.49
C THR A 62 -1.71 0.58 2.46
N ILE A 63 -1.33 0.14 1.25
CA ILE A 63 -2.32 -0.06 0.18
C ILE A 63 -3.19 -1.29 0.42
N ALA A 64 -2.67 -2.35 1.04
CA ALA A 64 -3.46 -3.51 1.47
C ALA A 64 -4.45 -3.11 2.58
N GLY A 65 -4.03 -2.25 3.51
CA GLY A 65 -4.91 -1.67 4.54
C GLY A 65 -6.06 -0.89 3.92
N VAL A 66 -5.77 -0.03 2.96
CA VAL A 66 -6.78 0.74 2.21
C VAL A 66 -7.72 -0.18 1.43
N GLY A 67 -7.21 -1.22 0.78
CA GLY A 67 -8.05 -2.24 0.15
C GLY A 67 -9.01 -2.90 1.13
N SER A 68 -8.55 -3.19 2.34
CA SER A 68 -9.39 -3.75 3.40
C SER A 68 -10.43 -2.75 3.92
N LEU A 69 -10.10 -1.46 4.02
CA LEU A 69 -11.06 -0.41 4.35
C LEU A 69 -12.16 -0.29 3.30
N HIS A 70 -11.80 -0.36 2.02
CA HIS A 70 -12.76 -0.38 0.92
C HIS A 70 -13.73 -1.57 1.03
N LEU A 71 -13.21 -2.79 1.29
CA LEU A 71 -14.02 -4.00 1.44
C LEU A 71 -14.94 -3.97 2.66
N THR A 72 -14.58 -3.23 3.70
CA THR A 72 -15.45 -3.01 4.87
C THR A 72 -16.36 -1.79 4.73
N HIS A 73 -16.44 -1.22 3.52
CA HIS A 73 -17.25 -0.03 3.22
C HIS A 73 -16.98 1.15 4.17
N TYR A 74 -15.72 1.28 4.64
CA TYR A 74 -15.30 2.34 5.59
C TYR A 74 -16.15 2.37 6.87
N ASP A 75 -16.65 1.21 7.31
CA ASP A 75 -17.44 1.10 8.54
C ASP A 75 -16.61 1.58 9.75
N GLU A 76 -16.99 2.71 10.32
CA GLU A 76 -16.27 3.33 11.44
C GLU A 76 -16.30 2.51 12.73
N SER A 77 -17.22 1.53 12.86
CA SER A 77 -17.24 0.59 13.98
C SER A 77 -16.14 -0.48 13.90
N LEU A 78 -15.46 -0.55 12.75
CA LEU A 78 -14.39 -1.50 12.48
C LEU A 78 -13.03 -0.77 12.45
N ALA A 79 -11.99 -1.52 12.79
CA ALA A 79 -10.61 -1.13 12.58
C ALA A 79 -9.92 -2.18 11.72
N VAL A 80 -9.15 -1.73 10.74
CA VAL A 80 -8.25 -2.56 9.93
C VAL A 80 -6.85 -2.41 10.51
N CYS A 81 -6.24 -3.53 10.90
CA CYS A 81 -4.89 -3.55 11.48
C CYS A 81 -4.01 -4.56 10.74
N GLY A 82 -2.87 -4.11 10.21
CA GLY A 82 -1.84 -5.02 9.71
C GLY A 82 -1.32 -5.90 10.84
N THR A 83 -1.25 -7.20 10.61
CA THR A 83 -0.72 -8.18 11.59
C THR A 83 0.51 -8.90 11.07
N GLU A 84 0.70 -8.91 9.77
CA GLU A 84 1.88 -9.45 9.13
C GLU A 84 2.11 -8.73 7.80
N VAL A 85 3.37 -8.43 7.53
CA VAL A 85 3.85 -8.04 6.21
C VAL A 85 5.18 -8.74 5.96
N ASN A 86 5.32 -9.38 4.80
CA ASN A 86 6.58 -9.98 4.38
C ASN A 86 6.85 -9.67 2.91
N ALA A 87 8.12 -9.65 2.54
CA ALA A 87 8.55 -9.27 1.21
C ALA A 87 9.74 -10.09 0.73
N SER A 88 9.79 -10.32 -0.57
CA SER A 88 10.99 -10.70 -1.30
C SER A 88 11.34 -9.55 -2.24
N HIS A 89 12.45 -8.85 -1.92
CA HIS A 89 13.00 -7.81 -2.80
C HIS A 89 13.79 -8.48 -3.92
N VAL A 90 13.27 -8.45 -5.13
CA VAL A 90 13.78 -9.24 -6.26
C VAL A 90 14.58 -8.43 -7.27
N ALA A 91 14.45 -7.10 -7.24
CA ALA A 91 15.21 -6.18 -8.08
C ALA A 91 15.45 -4.85 -7.39
N MET A 92 16.50 -4.14 -7.79
CA MET A 92 16.72 -2.75 -7.38
C MET A 92 15.81 -1.81 -8.17
N SER A 93 15.32 -0.77 -7.52
CA SER A 93 14.60 0.31 -8.21
C SER A 93 15.55 1.19 -9.01
N ALA A 94 15.01 2.10 -9.80
CA ALA A 94 15.73 3.29 -10.24
C ALA A 94 16.12 4.16 -9.04
N THR A 95 16.96 5.17 -9.25
CA THR A 95 17.39 6.12 -8.23
C THR A 95 16.50 7.37 -8.16
N GLU A 96 15.59 7.50 -9.14
CA GLU A 96 14.66 8.62 -9.29
C GLU A 96 13.30 8.12 -9.75
N GLY A 97 12.31 9.03 -9.80
CA GLY A 97 10.96 8.72 -10.22
C GLY A 97 10.13 8.16 -9.07
N LYS A 98 9.34 7.17 -9.34
CA LYS A 98 8.40 6.59 -8.38
C LYS A 98 8.20 5.10 -8.59
N VAL A 99 7.60 4.47 -7.59
CA VAL A 99 7.14 3.09 -7.64
C VAL A 99 5.64 3.04 -7.39
N PHE A 100 5.02 1.94 -7.81
CA PHE A 100 3.60 1.68 -7.60
C PHE A 100 3.43 0.41 -6.77
N GLY A 101 2.63 0.50 -5.73
CA GLY A 101 2.12 -0.66 -4.99
C GLY A 101 0.79 -1.09 -5.58
N LYS A 102 0.69 -2.36 -5.97
CA LYS A 102 -0.52 -2.96 -6.55
C LYS A 102 -0.98 -4.11 -5.67
N ALA A 103 -2.03 -3.88 -4.88
CA ALA A 103 -2.58 -4.87 -3.95
C ALA A 103 -3.74 -5.63 -4.57
N ARG A 104 -3.60 -6.96 -4.66
CA ARG A 104 -4.64 -7.88 -5.11
C ARG A 104 -5.12 -8.74 -3.96
N LEU A 105 -6.44 -8.84 -3.82
CA LEU A 105 -7.05 -9.65 -2.77
C LEU A 105 -6.80 -11.14 -3.02
N VAL A 106 -6.33 -11.84 -1.99
CA VAL A 106 -6.19 -13.31 -1.97
C VAL A 106 -7.34 -13.93 -1.19
N HIS A 107 -7.71 -13.34 -0.05
CA HIS A 107 -8.76 -13.85 0.83
C HIS A 107 -9.43 -12.69 1.58
N ALA A 108 -10.76 -12.71 1.60
CA ALA A 108 -11.57 -11.81 2.41
C ALA A 108 -12.48 -12.65 3.34
N GLY A 109 -12.01 -12.88 4.55
CA GLY A 109 -12.79 -13.49 5.60
C GLY A 109 -13.46 -12.46 6.50
N LYS A 110 -14.31 -12.92 7.41
CA LYS A 110 -15.02 -12.05 8.36
C LYS A 110 -14.10 -11.22 9.25
N SER A 111 -12.92 -11.73 9.58
CA SER A 111 -11.97 -11.08 10.51
C SER A 111 -10.54 -11.00 9.99
N THR A 112 -10.29 -11.48 8.77
CA THR A 112 -8.94 -11.54 8.21
C THR A 112 -9.01 -11.34 6.70
N HIS A 113 -8.23 -10.40 6.20
CA HIS A 113 -7.99 -10.20 4.77
C HIS A 113 -6.53 -10.47 4.46
N VAL A 114 -6.26 -11.17 3.35
CA VAL A 114 -4.91 -11.47 2.87
C VAL A 114 -4.75 -10.88 1.48
N TRP A 115 -3.65 -10.18 1.28
CA TRP A 115 -3.32 -9.47 0.04
C TRP A 115 -1.97 -9.90 -0.50
N ASN A 116 -1.85 -10.04 -1.81
CA ASN A 116 -0.57 -9.99 -2.49
C ASN A 116 -0.34 -8.57 -2.99
N VAL A 117 0.86 -8.07 -2.80
CA VAL A 117 1.23 -6.72 -3.25
C VAL A 117 2.52 -6.79 -4.05
N ASP A 118 2.46 -6.32 -5.28
CA ASP A 118 3.65 -6.12 -6.11
C ASP A 118 4.05 -4.64 -6.05
N ILE A 119 5.31 -4.38 -5.73
CA ILE A 119 5.91 -3.07 -5.89
C ILE A 119 6.62 -3.07 -7.24
N VAL A 120 6.17 -2.19 -8.12
CA VAL A 120 6.67 -2.12 -9.49
C VAL A 120 7.23 -0.73 -9.81
N GLY A 121 8.28 -0.70 -10.62
CA GLY A 121 8.83 0.55 -11.15
C GLY A 121 7.95 1.13 -12.28
N GLU A 122 8.30 2.33 -12.75
CA GLU A 122 7.61 3.00 -13.86
C GLU A 122 7.72 2.21 -15.18
N ASP A 123 8.76 1.41 -15.34
CA ASP A 123 8.97 0.51 -16.47
C ASP A 123 8.21 -0.83 -16.36
N GLY A 124 7.46 -1.04 -15.27
CA GLY A 124 6.73 -2.27 -15.00
C GLY A 124 7.56 -3.38 -14.36
N THR A 125 8.86 -3.17 -14.10
CA THR A 125 9.70 -4.15 -13.42
C THR A 125 9.21 -4.39 -12.00
N VAL A 126 9.00 -5.65 -11.62
CA VAL A 126 8.71 -6.02 -10.22
C VAL A 126 9.98 -5.85 -9.39
N ILE A 127 9.90 -4.97 -8.39
CA ILE A 127 10.99 -4.66 -7.46
C ILE A 127 10.86 -5.51 -6.20
N SER A 128 9.64 -5.66 -5.70
CA SER A 128 9.34 -6.44 -4.52
C SER A 128 8.01 -7.17 -4.67
N ALA A 129 7.97 -8.43 -4.28
CA ALA A 129 6.77 -9.24 -4.17
C ALA A 129 6.45 -9.45 -2.69
N GLU A 130 5.26 -9.02 -2.27
CA GLU A 130 4.93 -8.90 -0.85
C GLU A 130 3.60 -9.56 -0.52
N ARG A 131 3.44 -9.93 0.74
CA ARG A 131 2.18 -10.39 1.30
C ARG A 131 1.84 -9.62 2.56
N VAL A 132 0.57 -9.22 2.67
CA VAL A 132 0.04 -8.50 3.82
C VAL A 132 -1.19 -9.22 4.36
N THR A 133 -1.21 -9.42 5.67
CA THR A 133 -2.38 -9.94 6.38
C THR A 133 -2.94 -8.85 7.29
N ASN A 134 -4.21 -8.53 7.12
CA ASN A 134 -4.95 -7.57 7.92
C ASN A 134 -5.97 -8.29 8.81
N ARG A 135 -6.08 -7.84 10.06
CA ARG A 135 -7.19 -8.18 10.96
C ARG A 135 -8.24 -7.10 10.90
N ILE A 136 -9.49 -7.55 10.84
CA ILE A 136 -10.67 -6.69 10.96
C ILE A 136 -11.21 -6.87 12.37
N ILE A 137 -11.18 -5.83 13.16
CA ILE A 137 -11.59 -5.86 14.57
C ILE A 137 -12.65 -4.81 14.86
N ARG A 138 -13.57 -5.14 15.75
CA ARG A 138 -14.58 -4.19 16.21
C ARG A 138 -13.93 -3.20 17.19
N ARG A 139 -14.12 -1.90 16.94
CA ARG A 139 -13.70 -0.86 17.90
C ARG A 139 -14.54 -0.99 19.18
N LYS A 140 -13.89 -0.77 20.32
CA LYS A 140 -14.55 -0.70 21.64
C LYS A 140 -15.12 0.68 21.85
#